data_b9fdaddb7ff15c3d24ad2a809891ecd1
#
_entry.id   b9fdaddb7ff15c3d24ad2a809891ecd1
#
_cell.length_a   1.000
_cell.length_b   1.000
_cell.length_c   1.000
_cell.angle_alpha   90.00
_cell.angle_beta   90.00
_cell.angle_gamma   90.00
#
_symmetry.space_group_name_H-M   'P 1'
#
loop_
_entity.id
_entity.type
_entity.pdbx_description
1 polymer ?
#
loop_
_entity_poly.entity_id
_entity_poly.type
_entity_poly.pdbx_seq_one_letter_code
_entity_poly.pdbx_strand_id
1 'polypeptide(L)'
;RAMERAAYQWNAELSVYLDRDSRAKGLGKKLCLLLMELLRLQGIRTVYSVVTSPNPRSERLQQALGFDVAGVFRSSGYKDGAWHDVIWFEKAIAPYDQSPAPPRSFRDIPAEQTEAIIQKYL
;
A
#
# COMPACT_ATOMS: atom_id res chain seq x y z
N ARG A 1 -7.53 7.25 1.80
CA ARG A 1 -7.68 6.68 0.45
C ARG A 1 -6.99 7.58 -0.57
N ALA A 2 -6.54 6.98 -1.66
CA ALA A 2 -5.86 7.72 -2.73
C ALA A 2 -6.80 8.68 -3.46
N MET A 3 -8.09 8.33 -3.53
CA MET A 3 -9.14 9.12 -4.16
C MET A 3 -10.39 9.06 -3.29
N GLU A 4 -11.08 10.20 -3.15
CA GLU A 4 -12.17 10.31 -2.17
C GLU A 4 -13.57 10.17 -2.77
N ARG A 5 -13.71 10.20 -4.09
CA ARG A 5 -15.01 10.06 -4.73
C ARG A 5 -15.55 8.63 -4.56
N ALA A 6 -16.88 8.48 -4.49
CA ALA A 6 -17.52 7.18 -4.32
C ALA A 6 -17.09 6.15 -5.37
N ALA A 7 -16.83 6.58 -6.60
CA ALA A 7 -16.36 5.68 -7.67
C ALA A 7 -15.00 5.06 -7.38
N TYR A 8 -14.21 5.66 -6.49
CA TYR A 8 -12.85 5.25 -6.17
C TYR A 8 -12.69 4.71 -4.75
N GLN A 9 -13.79 4.42 -4.06
CA GLN A 9 -13.75 4.00 -2.66
C GLN A 9 -13.05 2.66 -2.41
N TRP A 10 -12.81 1.87 -3.46
CA TRP A 10 -12.12 0.58 -3.34
C TRP A 10 -10.60 0.68 -3.50
N ASN A 11 -10.08 1.89 -3.56
CA ASN A 11 -8.64 2.14 -3.64
C ASN A 11 -8.10 2.60 -2.29
N ALA A 12 -6.86 2.29 -2.02
CA ALA A 12 -6.14 2.78 -0.86
C ALA A 12 -4.71 3.13 -1.23
N GLU A 13 -4.15 4.10 -0.55
CA GLU A 13 -2.74 4.46 -0.67
C GLU A 13 -2.00 3.97 0.56
N LEU A 14 -0.89 3.28 0.33
CA LEU A 14 -0.03 2.76 1.37
C LEU A 14 1.25 3.60 1.42
N SER A 15 1.41 4.35 2.50
CA SER A 15 2.64 5.09 2.76
C SER A 15 3.39 4.40 3.88
N VAL A 16 4.61 3.96 3.58
CA VAL A 16 5.42 3.24 4.55
C VAL A 16 6.69 4.03 4.81
N TYR A 17 6.81 4.52 6.03
CA TYR A 17 8.01 5.19 6.51
C TYR A 17 8.80 4.19 7.33
N LEU A 18 9.92 3.73 6.77
CA LEU A 18 10.76 2.75 7.41
C LEU A 18 12.04 3.40 7.90
N ASP A 19 12.35 3.24 9.17
CA ASP A 19 13.66 3.60 9.66
C ASP A 19 14.68 2.51 9.26
N ARG A 20 15.95 2.79 9.51
CA ARG A 20 17.03 1.88 9.11
C ARG A 20 16.94 0.52 9.78
N ASP A 21 16.58 0.51 11.06
CA ASP A 21 16.53 -0.73 11.84
C ASP A 21 15.40 -1.64 11.37
N SER A 22 14.24 -1.06 11.11
CA SER A 22 13.10 -1.81 10.60
C SER A 22 13.42 -2.45 9.26
N ARG A 23 14.09 -1.71 8.36
CA ARG A 23 14.46 -2.23 7.05
C ARG A 23 15.44 -3.40 7.16
N ALA A 24 16.42 -3.29 8.03
CA ALA A 24 17.43 -4.31 8.22
C ALA A 24 16.84 -5.64 8.69
N LYS A 25 15.73 -5.59 9.42
CA LYS A 25 15.07 -6.79 9.97
C LYS A 25 13.93 -7.33 9.11
N GLY A 26 13.68 -6.74 7.96
CA GLY A 26 12.56 -7.12 7.11
C GLY A 26 11.20 -6.77 7.69
N LEU A 27 11.15 -5.97 8.74
CA LEU A 27 9.92 -5.60 9.41
C LEU A 27 9.00 -4.80 8.50
N GLY A 28 9.55 -3.94 7.65
CA GLY A 28 8.77 -3.16 6.71
C GLY A 28 7.96 -4.00 5.75
N LYS A 29 8.56 -5.08 5.23
CA LYS A 29 7.85 -6.00 4.34
C LYS A 29 6.70 -6.69 5.06
N LYS A 30 6.92 -7.14 6.29
CA LYS A 30 5.87 -7.77 7.10
C LYS A 30 4.72 -6.81 7.37
N LEU A 31 5.02 -5.56 7.72
CA LEU A 31 3.99 -4.55 7.95
C LEU A 31 3.17 -4.27 6.69
N CYS A 32 3.81 -4.17 5.53
CA CYS A 32 3.10 -3.95 4.28
C CYS A 32 2.17 -5.11 3.96
N LEU A 33 2.64 -6.35 4.12
CA LEU A 33 1.82 -7.53 3.88
C LEU A 33 0.63 -7.59 4.85
N LEU A 34 0.88 -7.29 6.12
CA LEU A 34 -0.18 -7.22 7.13
C LEU A 34 -1.24 -6.19 6.76
N LEU A 35 -0.81 -4.97 6.42
CA LEU A 35 -1.73 -3.89 6.07
C LEU A 35 -2.55 -4.23 4.83
N MET A 36 -1.94 -4.85 3.82
CA MET A 36 -2.66 -5.24 2.60
C MET A 36 -3.72 -6.30 2.88
N GLU A 37 -3.46 -7.26 3.76
CA GLU A 37 -4.48 -8.24 4.14
C GLU A 37 -5.62 -7.60 4.93
N LEU A 38 -5.32 -6.66 5.83
CA LEU A 38 -6.35 -5.92 6.56
C LEU A 38 -7.21 -5.08 5.61
N LEU A 39 -6.58 -4.40 4.63
CA LEU A 39 -7.30 -3.64 3.62
C LEU A 39 -8.19 -4.54 2.77
N ARG A 40 -7.72 -5.73 2.44
CA ARG A 40 -8.51 -6.70 1.70
C ARG A 40 -9.75 -7.12 2.47
N LEU A 41 -9.64 -7.31 3.79
CA LEU A 41 -10.80 -7.61 4.64
C LEU A 41 -11.83 -6.48 4.61
N GLN A 42 -11.38 -5.24 4.51
CA GLN A 42 -12.29 -4.10 4.39
C GLN A 42 -13.01 -4.04 3.05
N GLY A 43 -12.53 -4.77 2.05
CA GLY A 43 -13.10 -4.75 0.70
C GLY A 43 -12.32 -3.88 -0.27
N ILE A 44 -11.14 -3.42 0.10
CA ILE A 44 -10.27 -2.67 -0.81
C ILE A 44 -9.76 -3.61 -1.92
N ARG A 45 -9.73 -3.12 -3.14
CA ARG A 45 -9.36 -3.90 -4.33
C ARG A 45 -7.98 -3.57 -4.86
N THR A 46 -7.58 -2.29 -4.79
CA THR A 46 -6.30 -1.81 -5.32
C THR A 46 -5.57 -0.99 -4.28
N VAL A 47 -4.27 -1.21 -4.17
CA VAL A 47 -3.40 -0.43 -3.30
C VAL A 47 -2.38 0.29 -4.15
N TYR A 48 -2.19 1.57 -3.87
CA TYR A 48 -1.17 2.40 -4.50
C TYR A 48 -0.08 2.72 -3.50
N SER A 49 1.14 2.82 -3.98
CA SER A 49 2.29 3.24 -3.19
C SER A 49 3.10 4.24 -3.99
N VAL A 50 3.61 5.26 -3.33
CA VAL A 50 4.32 6.37 -3.98
C VAL A 50 5.74 6.43 -3.45
N VAL A 51 6.70 6.47 -4.35
CA VAL A 51 8.12 6.54 -4.00
C VAL A 51 8.77 7.72 -4.69
N THR A 52 9.44 8.57 -3.93
CA THR A 52 10.27 9.66 -4.48
C THR A 52 11.59 9.07 -4.94
N SER A 53 11.86 9.13 -6.23
CA SER A 53 13.07 8.55 -6.84
C SER A 53 14.23 9.54 -6.80
N PRO A 54 15.49 9.11 -6.59
CA PRO A 54 15.87 7.72 -6.43
C PRO A 54 15.72 7.23 -4.99
N ASN A 55 15.20 6.05 -4.83
CA ASN A 55 15.14 5.38 -3.54
C ASN A 55 15.19 3.87 -3.77
N PRO A 56 16.39 3.31 -4.01
CA PRO A 56 16.52 1.91 -4.41
C PRO A 56 15.91 0.92 -3.41
N ARG A 57 15.98 1.22 -2.11
CA ARG A 57 15.41 0.33 -1.09
C ARG A 57 13.90 0.26 -1.17
N SER A 58 13.25 1.41 -1.28
CA SER A 58 11.79 1.47 -1.41
C SER A 58 11.33 0.85 -2.71
N GLU A 59 12.05 1.09 -3.80
CA GLU A 59 11.72 0.51 -5.11
C GLU A 59 11.84 -1.01 -5.08
N ARG A 60 12.89 -1.56 -4.45
CA ARG A 60 13.04 -3.00 -4.29
C ARG A 60 11.96 -3.60 -3.38
N LEU A 61 11.58 -2.88 -2.32
CA LEU A 61 10.51 -3.32 -1.45
C LEU A 61 9.19 -3.43 -2.21
N GLN A 62 8.85 -2.44 -3.03
CA GLN A 62 7.64 -2.48 -3.85
C GLN A 62 7.63 -3.69 -4.78
N GLN A 63 8.76 -3.96 -5.44
CA GLN A 63 8.90 -5.12 -6.31
C GLN A 63 8.77 -6.43 -5.53
N ALA A 64 9.39 -6.52 -4.35
CA ALA A 64 9.31 -7.71 -3.49
C ALA A 64 7.88 -7.97 -2.99
N LEU A 65 7.08 -6.91 -2.84
CA LEU A 65 5.68 -7.01 -2.46
C LEU A 65 4.74 -7.30 -3.63
N GLY A 66 5.26 -7.31 -4.85
CA GLY A 66 4.47 -7.61 -6.05
C GLY A 66 3.77 -6.39 -6.67
N PHE A 67 4.22 -5.18 -6.35
CA PHE A 67 3.71 -3.97 -6.98
C PHE A 67 4.30 -3.78 -8.36
N ASP A 68 3.52 -3.23 -9.26
CA ASP A 68 3.94 -2.83 -10.60
C ASP A 68 3.95 -1.31 -10.71
N VAL A 69 4.76 -0.78 -11.62
CA VAL A 69 4.78 0.66 -11.87
C VAL A 69 3.51 1.06 -12.61
N ALA A 70 2.74 1.96 -12.01
CA ALA A 70 1.53 2.52 -12.63
C ALA A 70 1.86 3.77 -13.45
N GLY A 71 2.84 4.55 -13.00
CA GLY A 71 3.26 5.76 -13.71
C GLY A 71 4.41 6.47 -13.02
N VAL A 72 5.01 7.41 -13.75
CA VAL A 72 6.10 8.23 -13.23
C VAL A 72 5.74 9.69 -13.46
N PHE A 73 5.74 10.46 -12.37
CA PHE A 73 5.53 11.91 -12.42
C PHE A 73 6.91 12.57 -12.36
N ARG A 74 7.35 13.12 -13.49
CA ARG A 74 8.67 13.70 -13.58
C ARG A 74 8.75 15.03 -12.88
N SER A 75 9.85 15.25 -12.14
CA SER A 75 10.12 16.48 -11.43
C SER A 75 8.92 16.94 -10.59
N SER A 76 8.27 16.00 -9.95
CA SER A 76 7.05 16.24 -9.19
C SER A 76 7.32 16.55 -7.71
N GLY A 77 8.47 16.14 -7.19
CA GLY A 77 8.84 16.38 -5.80
C GLY A 77 10.14 17.18 -5.70
N TYR A 78 10.16 18.21 -4.84
CA TYR A 78 11.37 18.97 -4.53
C TYR A 78 11.88 18.57 -3.15
N LYS A 79 13.12 18.04 -3.11
CA LYS A 79 13.70 17.55 -1.88
C LYS A 79 15.22 17.65 -1.93
N ASP A 80 15.83 18.04 -0.83
CA ASP A 80 17.28 18.12 -0.68
C ASP A 80 17.95 18.94 -1.81
N GLY A 81 17.33 20.05 -2.18
CA GLY A 81 17.87 20.98 -3.16
C GLY A 81 17.70 20.57 -4.61
N ALA A 82 16.92 19.54 -4.89
CA ALA A 82 16.73 19.06 -6.27
C ALA A 82 15.30 18.60 -6.52
N TRP A 83 14.89 18.65 -7.80
CA TRP A 83 13.65 18.07 -8.26
C TRP A 83 13.83 16.57 -8.47
N HIS A 84 12.84 15.80 -8.05
CA HIS A 84 12.84 14.34 -8.15
C HIS A 84 11.60 13.84 -8.87
N ASP A 85 11.74 12.71 -9.54
CA ASP A 85 10.62 12.00 -10.10
C ASP A 85 9.87 11.27 -8.96
N VAL A 86 8.57 11.12 -9.13
CA VAL A 86 7.73 10.38 -8.20
C VAL A 86 7.14 9.18 -8.94
N ILE A 87 7.42 7.99 -8.43
CA ILE A 87 6.96 6.75 -9.03
C ILE A 87 5.73 6.27 -8.30
N TRP A 88 4.65 6.03 -9.05
CA TRP A 88 3.44 5.43 -8.52
C TRP A 88 3.46 3.94 -8.82
N PHE A 89 3.33 3.15 -7.77
CA PHE A 89 3.20 1.70 -7.86
C PHE A 89 1.76 1.30 -7.57
N GLU A 90 1.32 0.20 -8.18
CA GLU A 90 -0.02 -0.33 -7.95
C GLU A 90 0.01 -1.84 -7.75
N LYS A 91 -0.94 -2.34 -6.99
CA LYS A 91 -1.16 -3.77 -6.81
C LYS A 91 -2.64 -4.06 -6.61
N ALA A 92 -3.17 -4.97 -7.42
CA ALA A 92 -4.50 -5.53 -7.20
C ALA A 92 -4.40 -6.54 -6.06
N ILE A 93 -5.16 -6.34 -5.00
CA ILE A 93 -5.13 -7.23 -3.82
C ILE A 93 -6.39 -8.10 -3.71
N ALA A 94 -7.38 -7.87 -4.55
CA ALA A 94 -8.60 -8.66 -4.62
C ALA A 94 -9.20 -8.55 -6.01
N PRO A 95 -10.07 -9.50 -6.42
CA PRO A 95 -10.71 -9.45 -7.75
C PRO A 95 -11.56 -8.19 -7.92
N TYR A 96 -11.68 -7.73 -9.17
CA TYR A 96 -12.54 -6.61 -9.52
C TYR A 96 -13.93 -7.14 -9.85
N ASP A 97 -14.80 -7.20 -8.85
CA ASP A 97 -16.17 -7.70 -9.01
C ASP A 97 -17.02 -6.70 -9.78
N GLN A 98 -18.05 -7.21 -10.48
CA GLN A 98 -18.96 -6.33 -11.22
C GLN A 98 -19.83 -5.47 -10.31
N SER A 99 -20.17 -5.97 -9.15
CA SER A 99 -21.02 -5.27 -8.18
C SER A 99 -20.38 -5.36 -6.78
N PRO A 100 -19.27 -4.64 -6.55
CA PRO A 100 -18.58 -4.76 -5.28
C PRO A 100 -19.37 -4.12 -4.14
N ALA A 101 -19.36 -4.78 -2.98
CA ALA A 101 -19.92 -4.19 -1.78
C ALA A 101 -19.07 -3.00 -1.33
N PRO A 102 -19.66 -1.96 -0.72
CA PRO A 102 -18.88 -0.86 -0.16
C PRO A 102 -17.85 -1.35 0.86
N PRO A 103 -16.66 -0.73 0.91
CA PRO A 103 -15.66 -1.09 1.92
C PRO A 103 -16.22 -0.95 3.34
N ARG A 104 -15.80 -1.86 4.21
CA ARG A 104 -16.25 -1.88 5.61
C ARG A 104 -15.24 -1.15 6.49
N SER A 105 -15.74 -0.57 7.59
CA SER A 105 -14.88 -0.11 8.67
C SER A 105 -14.30 -1.33 9.42
N PHE A 106 -13.13 -1.18 10.02
CA PHE A 106 -12.59 -2.23 10.89
C PHE A 106 -13.52 -2.57 12.06
N ARG A 107 -14.36 -1.63 12.48
CA ARG A 107 -15.37 -1.87 13.53
C ARG A 107 -16.38 -2.94 13.12
N ASP A 108 -16.64 -3.05 11.82
CA ASP A 108 -17.64 -3.99 11.28
C ASP A 108 -17.04 -5.34 10.94
N ILE A 109 -15.72 -5.51 11.10
CA ILE A 109 -15.03 -6.77 10.87
C ILE A 109 -14.91 -7.51 12.19
N PRO A 110 -15.29 -8.81 12.25
CA PRO A 110 -15.11 -9.59 13.48
C PRO A 110 -13.66 -9.56 13.97
N ALA A 111 -13.48 -9.31 15.27
CA ALA A 111 -12.15 -9.18 15.86
C ALA A 111 -11.28 -10.43 15.63
N GLU A 112 -11.87 -11.60 15.59
CA GLU A 112 -11.15 -12.85 15.36
C GLU A 112 -10.45 -12.86 14.00
N GLN A 113 -11.08 -12.30 12.97
CA GLN A 113 -10.48 -12.24 11.62
C GLN A 113 -9.28 -11.30 11.60
N THR A 114 -9.41 -10.15 12.25
CA THR A 114 -8.31 -9.18 12.35
C THR A 114 -7.14 -9.77 13.14
N GLU A 115 -7.43 -10.39 14.27
CA GLU A 115 -6.39 -11.01 15.11
C GLU A 115 -5.66 -12.15 14.40
N ALA A 116 -6.38 -12.96 13.65
CA ALA A 116 -5.76 -14.06 12.90
C ALA A 116 -4.72 -13.53 11.90
N ILE A 117 -5.00 -12.44 11.23
CA ILE A 117 -4.06 -11.80 10.31
C ILE A 117 -2.86 -11.22 11.06
N ILE A 118 -3.11 -10.51 12.16
CA ILE A 118 -2.04 -9.92 12.95
C ILE A 118 -1.08 -11.00 13.46
N GLN A 119 -1.61 -12.09 13.98
CA GLN A 119 -0.80 -13.19 14.49
C GLN A 119 0.01 -13.88 13.40
N LYS A 120 -0.50 -13.93 12.18
CA LYS A 120 0.20 -14.54 11.05
C LYS A 120 1.54 -13.84 10.76
N TYR A 121 1.64 -12.54 10.99
CA TYR A 121 2.82 -11.74 10.69
C TYR A 121 3.63 -11.35 11.93
N LEU A 122 3.08 -11.49 13.10
CA LEU A 122 3.71 -11.15 14.36
C LEU A 122 3.86 -12.37 15.26
#